data_2f6c35cb1b52b43b67b87db55c119e79
#
_entry.id   2f6c35cb1b52b43b67b87db55c119e79
#
_cell.length_a   1.000
_cell.length_b   1.000
_cell.length_c   1.000
_cell.angle_alpha   90.00
_cell.angle_beta   90.00
_cell.angle_gamma   90.00
#
_symmetry.space_group_name_H-M   'P 1'
#
loop_
_entity.id
_entity.type
_entity.pdbx_description
1 polymer ?
#
loop_
_entity_poly.entity_id
_entity_poly.type
_entity_poly.pdbx_seq_one_letter_code
_entity_poly.pdbx_strand_id
1 'polypeptide(L)'
;MPQTDNSEPLGKYGRMRLAYLKTQRPVLYHQMLLNGTLWPHLQDAQKTACAWLERTMTTLLDKYPAPDKERAQLLWVAHMNGLKAQAEEVVVREVVYAE
;
A
#
# COMPACT_ATOMS: atom_id res chain seq x y z
N MET A 1 -18.13 19.02 1.95
CA MET A 1 -17.40 19.01 1.54
C MET A 1 -17.01 18.91 0.70
N PRO A 2 -16.73 19.04 0.35
CA PRO A 2 -16.37 18.60 -0.49
C PRO A 2 -15.30 18.61 -0.73
N GLN A 3 -14.76 18.20 -0.79
CA GLN A 3 -13.81 18.15 -1.09
C GLN A 3 -13.54 18.01 -2.09
N THR A 4 -13.33 18.24 -2.53
CA THR A 4 -13.28 18.29 -3.54
C THR A 4 -12.38 17.91 -4.40
N ASP A 5 -11.56 18.24 -4.71
CA ASP A 5 -10.53 17.85 -5.47
C ASP A 5 -10.09 16.60 -5.05
N ASN A 6 -10.52 16.12 -4.02
CA ASN A 6 -10.23 14.86 -3.52
C ASN A 6 -11.29 13.95 -3.93
N SER A 7 -11.49 13.86 -5.19
CA SER A 7 -12.53 13.06 -5.75
C SER A 7 -12.32 11.60 -5.43
N GLU A 8 -11.10 11.16 -5.25
CA GLU A 8 -10.83 9.76 -4.96
C GLU A 8 -10.40 9.60 -3.52
N PRO A 9 -11.09 8.75 -2.74
CA PRO A 9 -10.66 8.52 -1.38
C PRO A 9 -9.31 7.82 -1.34
N LEU A 10 -8.59 8.07 -0.27
CA LEU A 10 -7.31 7.39 -0.07
C LEU A 10 -7.55 5.92 0.24
N GLY A 11 -6.72 5.05 -0.35
CA GLY A 11 -6.75 3.66 0.01
C GLY A 11 -5.97 3.41 1.29
N LYS A 12 -5.84 2.13 1.60
CA LYS A 12 -5.20 1.69 2.82
C LYS A 12 -3.79 2.28 2.97
N TYR A 13 -2.99 2.18 1.91
CA TYR A 13 -1.59 2.59 1.99
C TYR A 13 -1.41 4.09 2.04
N GLY A 14 -2.28 4.82 1.33
CA GLY A 14 -2.27 6.28 1.43
C GLY A 14 -2.59 6.74 2.84
N ARG A 15 -3.57 6.11 3.49
CA ARG A 15 -3.92 6.45 4.86
C ARG A 15 -2.80 6.10 5.84
N MET A 16 -2.12 4.98 5.61
CA MET A 16 -0.98 4.59 6.44
C MET A 16 0.16 5.60 6.31
N ARG A 17 0.42 6.05 5.08
CA ARG A 17 1.45 7.06 4.84
C ARG A 17 1.10 8.37 5.54
N LEU A 18 -0.18 8.75 5.48
CA LEU A 18 -0.64 9.96 6.16
C LEU A 18 -0.38 9.89 7.67
N ALA A 19 -0.74 8.77 8.28
CA ALA A 19 -0.51 8.58 9.71
C ALA A 19 0.98 8.61 10.04
N TYR A 20 1.80 8.00 9.20
CA TYR A 20 3.23 8.00 9.38
C TYR A 20 3.79 9.42 9.36
N LEU A 21 3.38 10.21 8.37
CA LEU A 21 3.88 11.58 8.25
C LEU A 21 3.47 12.43 9.46
N LYS A 22 2.23 12.27 9.90
CA LYS A 22 1.75 13.04 11.05
C LYS A 22 2.51 12.73 12.33
N THR A 23 2.86 11.47 12.53
CA THR A 23 3.45 11.04 13.80
C THR A 23 4.98 11.03 13.76
N GLN A 24 5.58 10.67 12.63
CA GLN A 24 7.03 10.50 12.54
C GLN A 24 7.73 11.63 11.80
N ARG A 25 7.03 12.33 10.93
CA ARG A 25 7.62 13.41 10.15
C ARG A 25 6.71 14.63 10.15
N PRO A 26 6.41 15.20 11.34
CA PRO A 26 5.43 16.29 11.42
C PRO A 26 5.84 17.55 10.67
N VAL A 27 7.14 17.84 10.60
CA VAL A 27 7.58 19.02 9.87
C VAL A 27 7.29 18.87 8.39
N LEU A 28 7.63 17.71 7.84
CA LEU A 28 7.35 17.43 6.43
C LEU A 28 5.85 17.44 6.16
N TYR A 29 5.08 16.86 7.07
CA TYR A 29 3.62 16.86 6.96
C TYR A 29 3.08 18.28 6.84
N HIS A 30 3.51 19.17 7.73
CA HIS A 30 3.05 20.55 7.72
C HIS A 30 3.49 21.29 6.47
N GLN A 31 4.72 21.04 6.01
CA GLN A 31 5.21 21.67 4.78
C GLN A 31 4.36 21.30 3.58
N MET A 32 4.05 20.01 3.45
CA MET A 32 3.25 19.55 2.33
C MET A 32 1.81 20.05 2.42
N LEU A 33 1.30 20.15 3.65
CA LEU A 33 -0.04 20.67 3.85
C LEU A 33 -0.12 22.14 3.40
N LEU A 34 0.87 22.94 3.78
CA LEU A 34 0.91 24.34 3.41
C LEU A 34 1.13 24.54 1.92
N ASN A 35 1.93 23.68 1.31
CA ASN A 35 2.22 23.77 -0.13
C ASN A 35 1.10 23.24 -1.01
N GLY A 36 0.14 22.55 -0.41
CA GLY A 36 -0.92 21.93 -1.18
C GLY A 36 -0.47 20.65 -1.89
N THR A 37 0.65 20.08 -1.49
CA THR A 37 1.18 18.88 -2.14
C THR A 37 0.91 17.59 -1.37
N LEU A 38 0.28 17.71 -0.20
CA LEU A 38 0.08 16.53 0.65
C LEU A 38 -0.82 15.49 -0.01
N TRP A 39 -2.00 15.90 -0.51
CA TRP A 39 -2.94 14.96 -1.09
C TRP A 39 -2.39 14.25 -2.31
N PRO A 40 -1.82 14.97 -3.29
CA PRO A 40 -1.19 14.28 -4.42
C PRO A 40 -0.09 13.31 -3.99
N HIS A 41 0.68 13.67 -2.97
CA HIS A 41 1.72 12.79 -2.45
C HIS A 41 1.12 11.48 -1.91
N LEU A 42 0.02 11.59 -1.15
CA LEU A 42 -0.62 10.42 -0.58
C LEU A 42 -1.26 9.54 -1.64
N GLN A 43 -1.85 10.15 -2.66
CA GLN A 43 -2.41 9.38 -3.77
C GLN A 43 -1.33 8.67 -4.56
N ASP A 44 -0.20 9.34 -4.75
CA ASP A 44 0.94 8.73 -5.41
C ASP A 44 1.50 7.56 -4.61
N ALA A 45 1.58 7.72 -3.29
CA ALA A 45 2.04 6.65 -2.42
C ALA A 45 1.10 5.44 -2.51
N GLN A 46 -0.20 5.69 -2.59
CA GLN A 46 -1.18 4.61 -2.73
C GLN A 46 -0.97 3.85 -4.04
N LYS A 47 -0.80 4.56 -5.15
CA LYS A 47 -0.58 3.93 -6.44
C LYS A 47 0.72 3.15 -6.48
N THR A 48 1.77 3.74 -5.93
CA THR A 48 3.07 3.08 -5.88
C THR A 48 3.00 1.82 -5.04
N ALA A 49 2.32 1.90 -3.89
CA ALA A 49 2.18 0.74 -3.02
C ALA A 49 1.43 -0.39 -3.72
N CYS A 50 0.36 -0.07 -4.44
CA CYS A 50 -0.40 -1.09 -5.16
C CYS A 50 0.45 -1.73 -6.25
N ALA A 51 1.23 -0.95 -6.98
CA ALA A 51 2.11 -1.49 -8.01
C ALA A 51 3.17 -2.40 -7.42
N TRP A 52 3.74 -2.01 -6.28
CA TRP A 52 4.71 -2.83 -5.57
C TRP A 52 4.09 -4.14 -5.11
N LEU A 53 2.85 -4.06 -4.60
CA LEU A 53 2.16 -5.24 -4.10
C LEU A 53 1.93 -6.24 -5.23
N GLU A 54 1.45 -5.77 -6.38
CA GLU A 54 1.22 -6.64 -7.53
C GLU A 54 2.51 -7.30 -8.00
N ARG A 55 3.56 -6.50 -8.10
CA ARG A 55 4.85 -7.01 -8.56
C ARG A 55 5.41 -8.03 -7.59
N THR A 56 5.33 -7.72 -6.30
CA THR A 56 5.84 -8.63 -5.28
C THR A 56 5.03 -9.92 -5.25
N MET A 57 3.71 -9.82 -5.38
CA MET A 57 2.86 -11.02 -5.43
C MET A 57 3.21 -11.89 -6.63
N THR A 58 3.42 -11.28 -7.80
CA THR A 58 3.81 -12.03 -8.99
C THR A 58 5.12 -12.77 -8.76
N THR A 59 6.10 -12.08 -8.17
CA THR A 59 7.39 -12.69 -7.88
C THR A 59 7.25 -13.85 -6.89
N LEU A 60 6.46 -13.64 -5.84
CA LEU A 60 6.27 -14.69 -4.83
C LEU A 60 5.53 -15.89 -5.40
N LEU A 61 4.52 -15.66 -6.24
CA LEU A 61 3.79 -16.77 -6.86
C LEU A 61 4.65 -17.56 -7.83
N ASP A 62 5.56 -16.86 -8.48
CA ASP A 62 6.51 -17.51 -9.37
C ASP A 62 7.44 -18.44 -8.58
N LYS A 63 7.84 -18.00 -7.40
CA LYS A 63 8.74 -18.74 -6.53
C LYS A 63 8.00 -19.80 -5.73
N TYR A 64 6.78 -19.51 -5.31
CA TYR A 64 5.95 -20.39 -4.50
C TYR A 64 4.59 -20.54 -5.15
N PRO A 65 4.46 -21.42 -6.16
CA PRO A 65 3.20 -21.56 -6.90
C PRO A 65 2.05 -21.97 -5.99
N ALA A 66 0.88 -21.42 -6.27
CA ALA A 66 -0.30 -21.71 -5.48
C ALA A 66 -0.85 -23.10 -5.83
N PRO A 67 -1.49 -23.77 -4.85
CA PRO A 67 -2.18 -25.03 -5.15
C PRO A 67 -3.41 -24.76 -6.01
N ASP A 68 -3.99 -25.85 -6.52
CA ASP A 68 -5.16 -25.78 -7.37
C ASP A 68 -6.32 -25.18 -6.58
N LYS A 69 -6.84 -24.06 -7.05
CA LYS A 69 -7.90 -23.35 -6.35
C LYS A 69 -9.17 -24.19 -6.24
N GLU A 70 -9.49 -24.94 -7.30
CA GLU A 70 -10.73 -25.73 -7.32
C GLU A 70 -10.63 -26.99 -6.49
N ARG A 71 -9.48 -27.63 -6.50
CA ARG A 71 -9.31 -28.89 -5.78
C ARG A 71 -8.96 -28.69 -4.31
N ALA A 72 -8.22 -27.63 -4.00
CA ALA A 72 -7.73 -27.37 -2.67
C ALA A 72 -8.00 -25.93 -2.28
N GLN A 73 -9.27 -25.56 -2.25
CA GLN A 73 -9.68 -24.17 -2.05
C GLN A 73 -9.14 -23.58 -0.74
N LEU A 74 -9.25 -24.32 0.35
CA LEU A 74 -8.78 -23.80 1.64
C LEU A 74 -7.26 -23.63 1.65
N LEU A 75 -6.55 -24.58 1.04
CA LEU A 75 -5.09 -24.46 0.95
C LEU A 75 -4.70 -23.29 0.07
N TRP A 76 -5.47 -23.07 -1.02
CA TRP A 76 -5.20 -21.95 -1.91
C TRP A 76 -5.39 -20.62 -1.17
N VAL A 77 -6.48 -20.49 -0.40
CA VAL A 77 -6.74 -19.27 0.35
C VAL A 77 -5.63 -19.01 1.36
N ALA A 78 -5.24 -20.04 2.10
CA ALA A 78 -4.17 -19.89 3.10
C ALA A 78 -2.85 -19.51 2.44
N HIS A 79 -2.54 -20.13 1.31
CA HIS A 79 -1.32 -19.84 0.58
C HIS A 79 -1.29 -18.39 0.09
N MET A 80 -2.39 -17.95 -0.52
CA MET A 80 -2.48 -16.58 -1.04
C MET A 80 -2.42 -15.55 0.08
N ASN A 81 -3.08 -15.84 1.20
CA ASN A 81 -3.05 -14.92 2.34
C ASN A 81 -1.64 -14.81 2.93
N GLY A 82 -0.92 -15.93 2.98
CA GLY A 82 0.46 -15.91 3.46
C GLY A 82 1.37 -15.10 2.57
N LEU A 83 1.25 -15.26 1.25
CA LEU A 83 2.06 -14.49 0.31
C LEU A 83 1.68 -13.02 0.35
N LYS A 84 0.39 -12.72 0.47
CA LYS A 84 -0.05 -11.34 0.55
C LYS A 84 0.51 -10.65 1.80
N ALA A 85 0.53 -11.35 2.93
CA ALA A 85 1.10 -10.79 4.15
C ALA A 85 2.58 -10.46 3.97
N GLN A 86 3.33 -11.35 3.31
CA GLN A 86 4.74 -11.10 3.03
C GLN A 86 4.91 -9.90 2.11
N ALA A 87 4.07 -9.83 1.06
CA ALA A 87 4.14 -8.73 0.11
C ALA A 87 3.80 -7.41 0.77
N GLU A 88 2.80 -7.40 1.66
CA GLU A 88 2.43 -6.19 2.37
C GLU A 88 3.54 -5.70 3.28
N GLU A 89 4.26 -6.61 3.92
CA GLU A 89 5.40 -6.24 4.74
C GLU A 89 6.42 -5.44 3.94
N VAL A 90 6.73 -5.94 2.74
CA VAL A 90 7.68 -5.26 1.86
C VAL A 90 7.14 -3.89 1.45
N VAL A 91 5.87 -3.83 1.06
CA VAL A 91 5.26 -2.58 0.60
C VAL A 91 5.25 -1.55 1.72
N VAL A 92 4.88 -1.94 2.92
CA VAL A 92 4.83 -1.01 4.04
C VAL A 92 6.22 -0.45 4.33
N ARG A 93 7.22 -1.30 4.32
CA ARG A 93 8.59 -0.87 4.60
C ARG A 93 9.14 0.02 3.50
N GLU A 94 8.92 -0.36 2.23
CA GLU A 94 9.58 0.32 1.11
C GLU A 94 8.82 1.53 0.61
N VAL A 95 7.52 1.59 0.82
CA VAL A 95 6.69 2.67 0.29
C VAL A 95 6.08 3.52 1.38
N VAL A 96 5.38 2.89 2.32
CA VAL A 96 4.64 3.63 3.34
C VAL A 96 5.56 4.36 4.29
N TYR A 97 6.61 3.69 4.75
CA TYR A 97 7.56 4.27 5.70
C TYR A 97 8.86 4.72 5.06
N ALA A 98 8.84 4.91 3.74
CA ALA A 98 10.03 5.37 3.03
C ALA A 98 10.39 6.80 3.46
N GLU A 99 11.66 7.04 3.63
CA GLU A 99 12.18 8.36 3.93
C GLU A 99 12.39 9.12 2.63
#